data_a98f8cd628e05be5f40db0c8d8acca00
#
_entry.id   a98f8cd628e05be5f40db0c8d8acca00
#
_cell.length_a   1.000
_cell.length_b   1.000
_cell.length_c   1.000
_cell.angle_alpha   90.00
_cell.angle_beta   90.00
_cell.angle_gamma   90.00
#
_symmetry.space_group_name_H-M   'P 1'
#
loop_
_entity.id
_entity.type
_entity.pdbx_description
1 polymer ?
#
loop_
_entity_poly.entity_id
_entity_poly.type
_entity_poly.pdbx_seq_one_letter_code
_entity_poly.pdbx_strand_id
1 'polypeptide(L)'
;MPTLTDYDKLIARTIIIILTLFLGFFAFFIYTIEGSSKAQLQSENLSLIDKNTALQSENDELKRKLDFLETTSIPSDLNIEKVTRGVRNKNPMNVVALSSKNPWLGQIGRDSQYHAIFETYEHGLRAGYLTLKRYYEQKKVRTLYGVTSHFCEGNALKYAKFIGKQLGGIGPHEEIDVMRHMPDIMKAIVRYENGFDIFPDKYYIPYTKP
;
A
#
# COMPACT_ATOMS: atom_id res chain seq x y z
N MET A 1 8.96 60.35 -63.85
CA MET A 1 8.83 59.14 -63.05
C MET A 1 7.47 58.54 -63.41
N PRO A 2 7.33 57.30 -63.85
CA PRO A 2 6.01 56.70 -64.13
C PRO A 2 5.22 56.63 -62.86
N THR A 3 4.02 57.19 -62.87
CA THR A 3 3.02 57.02 -61.75
C THR A 3 2.38 55.68 -61.85
N LEU A 4 2.30 54.94 -60.73
CA LEU A 4 1.59 53.65 -60.65
C LEU A 4 0.14 53.86 -61.08
N THR A 5 -0.32 53.03 -62.03
CA THR A 5 -1.74 53.00 -62.42
C THR A 5 -2.62 52.48 -61.27
N ASP A 6 -3.92 52.76 -61.27
CA ASP A 6 -4.82 52.26 -60.25
C ASP A 6 -4.91 50.74 -60.26
N TYR A 7 -4.62 50.12 -61.39
CA TYR A 7 -4.54 48.68 -61.54
C TYR A 7 -3.31 48.12 -60.81
N ASP A 8 -2.13 48.76 -60.93
CA ASP A 8 -0.92 48.33 -60.22
C ASP A 8 -1.08 48.45 -58.70
N LYS A 9 -1.80 49.46 -58.23
CA LYS A 9 -2.13 49.62 -56.78
C LYS A 9 -3.05 48.53 -56.29
N LEU A 10 -4.04 48.14 -57.14
CA LEU A 10 -4.96 47.06 -56.80
C LEU A 10 -4.22 45.71 -56.69
N ILE A 11 -3.36 45.38 -57.64
CA ILE A 11 -2.53 44.18 -57.62
C ILE A 11 -1.62 44.18 -56.36
N ALA A 12 -0.94 45.26 -56.08
CA ALA A 12 -0.08 45.37 -54.92
C ALA A 12 -0.85 45.13 -53.59
N ARG A 13 -2.05 45.70 -53.45
CA ARG A 13 -2.92 45.47 -52.29
C ARG A 13 -3.37 44.02 -52.18
N THR A 14 -3.75 43.39 -53.29
CA THR A 14 -4.16 41.97 -53.30
C THR A 14 -3.00 41.05 -52.89
N ILE A 15 -1.78 41.31 -53.42
CA ILE A 15 -0.60 40.55 -53.02
C ILE A 15 -0.30 40.70 -51.51
N ILE A 16 -0.40 41.92 -51.00
CA ILE A 16 -0.16 42.19 -49.56
C ILE A 16 -1.17 41.41 -48.71
N ILE A 17 -2.46 41.42 -49.08
CA ILE A 17 -3.48 40.69 -48.37
C ILE A 17 -3.22 39.19 -48.39
N ILE A 18 -2.86 38.62 -49.54
CA ILE A 18 -2.57 37.21 -49.66
C ILE A 18 -1.33 36.85 -48.81
N LEU A 19 -0.25 37.63 -48.84
CA LEU A 19 0.93 37.43 -48.02
C LEU A 19 0.59 37.51 -46.52
N THR A 20 -0.21 38.47 -46.10
CA THR A 20 -0.60 38.61 -44.71
C THR A 20 -1.42 37.43 -44.22
N LEU A 21 -2.38 36.95 -45.02
CA LEU A 21 -3.16 35.75 -44.72
C LEU A 21 -2.28 34.49 -44.65
N PHE A 22 -1.34 34.34 -45.57
CA PHE A 22 -0.38 33.24 -45.61
C PHE A 22 0.53 33.22 -44.37
N LEU A 23 1.08 34.38 -43.99
CA LEU A 23 1.90 34.52 -42.78
C LEU A 23 1.09 34.22 -41.51
N GLY A 24 -0.18 34.68 -41.42
CA GLY A 24 -1.09 34.37 -40.31
C GLY A 24 -1.39 32.88 -40.20
N PHE A 25 -1.70 32.22 -41.34
CA PHE A 25 -1.92 30.78 -41.39
C PHE A 25 -0.67 30.00 -40.98
N PHE A 26 0.50 30.40 -41.45
CA PHE A 26 1.76 29.74 -41.12
C PHE A 26 2.12 29.89 -39.64
N ALA A 27 1.93 31.09 -39.08
CA ALA A 27 2.12 31.31 -37.64
C ALA A 27 1.16 30.47 -36.80
N PHE A 28 -0.13 30.38 -37.19
CA PHE A 28 -1.12 29.50 -36.53
C PHE A 28 -0.73 28.05 -36.63
N PHE A 29 -0.23 27.60 -37.78
CA PHE A 29 0.21 26.23 -38.00
C PHE A 29 1.41 25.85 -37.09
N ILE A 30 2.41 26.74 -36.99
CA ILE A 30 3.55 26.54 -36.08
C ILE A 30 3.04 26.46 -34.62
N TYR A 31 2.19 27.39 -34.22
CA TYR A 31 1.64 27.43 -32.87
C TYR A 31 0.89 26.12 -32.50
N THR A 32 0.11 25.58 -33.42
CA THR A 32 -0.61 24.31 -33.21
C THR A 32 0.33 23.11 -33.11
N ILE A 33 1.40 23.05 -33.91
CA ILE A 33 2.42 22.01 -33.83
C ILE A 33 3.18 22.06 -32.51
N GLU A 34 3.61 23.24 -32.09
CA GLU A 34 4.33 23.42 -30.80
C GLU A 34 3.41 23.05 -29.61
N GLY A 35 2.15 23.45 -29.64
CA GLY A 35 1.18 23.10 -28.62
C GLY A 35 0.94 21.58 -28.51
N SER A 36 0.82 20.91 -29.65
CA SER A 36 0.66 19.45 -29.73
C SER A 36 1.89 18.71 -29.18
N SER A 37 3.09 19.12 -29.60
CA SER A 37 4.36 18.53 -29.13
C SER A 37 4.55 18.72 -27.63
N LYS A 38 4.24 19.90 -27.11
CA LYS A 38 4.33 20.19 -25.66
C LYS A 38 3.34 19.36 -24.84
N ALA A 39 2.12 19.20 -25.30
CA ALA A 39 1.12 18.37 -24.65
C ALA A 39 1.53 16.89 -24.63
N GLN A 40 2.11 16.38 -25.71
CA GLN A 40 2.60 15.01 -25.80
C GLN A 40 3.77 14.76 -24.84
N LEU A 41 4.75 15.68 -24.77
CA LEU A 41 5.85 15.61 -23.81
C LEU A 41 5.37 15.67 -22.36
N GLN A 42 4.36 16.46 -22.08
CA GLN A 42 3.78 16.60 -20.77
C GLN A 42 3.06 15.29 -20.34
N SER A 43 2.34 14.66 -21.25
CA SER A 43 1.69 13.34 -21.04
C SER A 43 2.73 12.22 -20.80
N GLU A 44 3.81 12.22 -21.57
CA GLU A 44 4.89 11.25 -21.42
C GLU A 44 5.63 11.42 -20.07
N ASN A 45 5.90 12.66 -19.67
CA ASN A 45 6.49 12.96 -18.37
C ASN A 45 5.60 12.51 -17.20
N LEU A 46 4.29 12.74 -17.26
CA LEU A 46 3.36 12.23 -16.25
C LEU A 46 3.39 10.70 -16.18
N SER A 47 3.35 10.03 -17.32
CA SER A 47 3.45 8.56 -17.38
C SER A 47 4.77 8.02 -16.79
N LEU A 48 5.88 8.72 -17.01
CA LEU A 48 7.19 8.37 -16.43
C LEU A 48 7.23 8.60 -14.92
N ILE A 49 6.59 9.66 -14.42
CA ILE A 49 6.45 9.91 -12.98
C ILE A 49 5.65 8.80 -12.31
N ASP A 50 4.53 8.40 -12.90
CA ASP A 50 3.70 7.31 -12.38
C ASP A 50 4.47 5.97 -12.36
N LYS A 51 5.20 5.66 -13.42
CA LYS A 51 6.06 4.47 -13.49
C LYS A 51 7.18 4.51 -12.44
N ASN A 52 7.83 5.65 -12.26
CA ASN A 52 8.86 5.82 -11.23
C ASN A 52 8.30 5.63 -9.82
N THR A 53 7.10 6.15 -9.56
CA THR A 53 6.43 5.99 -8.27
C THR A 53 6.10 4.52 -8.01
N ALA A 54 5.61 3.80 -9.03
CA ALA A 54 5.33 2.37 -8.93
C ALA A 54 6.59 1.54 -8.69
N LEU A 55 7.67 1.82 -9.43
CA LEU A 55 8.97 1.15 -9.25
C LEU A 55 9.60 1.44 -7.88
N GLN A 56 9.43 2.65 -7.35
CA GLN A 56 9.90 3.00 -6.02
C GLN A 56 9.16 2.22 -4.93
N SER A 57 7.84 2.08 -5.08
CA SER A 57 7.02 1.25 -4.18
C SER A 57 7.42 -0.23 -4.21
N GLU A 58 7.70 -0.78 -5.41
CA GLU A 58 8.17 -2.16 -5.58
C GLU A 58 9.57 -2.35 -4.97
N ASN A 59 10.48 -1.41 -5.17
CA ASN A 59 11.82 -1.45 -4.57
C ASN A 59 11.77 -1.42 -3.03
N ASP A 60 10.89 -0.60 -2.46
CA ASP A 60 10.71 -0.54 -1.02
C ASP A 60 10.08 -1.83 -0.47
N GLU A 61 9.23 -2.48 -1.24
CA GLU A 61 8.71 -3.81 -0.91
C GLU A 61 9.79 -4.88 -0.98
N LEU A 62 10.62 -4.89 -2.02
CA LEU A 62 11.73 -5.83 -2.19
C LEU A 62 12.80 -5.66 -1.09
N LYS A 63 13.15 -4.43 -0.73
CA LYS A 63 14.06 -4.16 0.39
C LYS A 63 13.52 -4.69 1.71
N ARG A 64 12.23 -4.50 1.98
CA ARG A 64 11.59 -5.06 3.16
C ARG A 64 11.61 -6.58 3.17
N LYS A 65 11.39 -7.23 2.03
CA LYS A 65 11.50 -8.69 1.88
C LYS A 65 12.92 -9.17 2.14
N LEU A 66 13.93 -8.47 1.62
CA LEU A 66 15.33 -8.81 1.82
C LEU A 66 15.73 -8.68 3.29
N ASP A 67 15.45 -7.54 3.92
CA ASP A 67 15.68 -7.30 5.35
C ASP A 67 15.01 -8.37 6.24
N PHE A 68 13.81 -8.78 5.84
CA PHE A 68 13.07 -9.83 6.53
C PHE A 68 13.77 -11.20 6.39
N LEU A 69 14.21 -11.57 5.20
CA LEU A 69 14.93 -12.83 4.95
C LEU A 69 16.28 -12.89 5.68
N GLU A 70 16.99 -11.78 5.76
CA GLU A 70 18.26 -11.68 6.48
C GLU A 70 18.08 -11.76 7.99
N THR A 71 16.97 -11.27 8.54
CA THR A 71 16.71 -11.25 10.00
C THR A 71 15.97 -12.49 10.50
N THR A 72 15.30 -13.23 9.62
CA THR A 72 14.51 -14.44 9.95
C THR A 72 15.22 -15.73 9.53
N SER A 73 16.54 -15.78 9.54
CA SER A 73 17.18 -17.09 9.64
C SER A 73 16.72 -17.70 10.96
N ILE A 74 15.67 -18.51 10.92
CA ILE A 74 15.32 -19.40 12.04
C ILE A 74 16.61 -20.14 12.33
N PRO A 75 17.17 -20.04 13.53
CA PRO A 75 18.40 -20.78 13.86
C PRO A 75 18.20 -22.22 13.43
N SER A 76 19.18 -22.79 12.72
CA SER A 76 19.09 -24.14 12.15
C SER A 76 18.96 -25.25 13.21
N ASP A 77 19.15 -24.90 14.48
CA ASP A 77 19.04 -25.73 15.66
C ASP A 77 17.65 -25.66 16.34
N LEU A 78 16.71 -24.85 15.79
CA LEU A 78 15.38 -24.74 16.36
C LEU A 78 14.58 -26.02 16.11
N ASN A 79 14.18 -26.71 17.19
CA ASN A 79 13.29 -27.86 17.07
C ASN A 79 11.86 -27.38 16.72
N ILE A 80 11.49 -27.52 15.45
CA ILE A 80 10.22 -27.06 14.88
C ILE A 80 9.01 -27.64 15.62
N GLU A 81 9.11 -28.83 16.20
CA GLU A 81 8.03 -29.45 16.97
C GLU A 81 7.69 -28.72 18.27
N LYS A 82 8.61 -27.93 18.80
CA LYS A 82 8.41 -27.09 20.00
C LYS A 82 8.01 -25.65 19.68
N VAL A 83 7.96 -25.30 18.42
CA VAL A 83 7.59 -23.95 17.99
C VAL A 83 6.08 -23.80 17.97
N THR A 84 5.59 -22.63 18.34
CA THR A 84 4.16 -22.32 18.36
C THR A 84 3.50 -22.53 17.00
N ARG A 85 2.17 -22.66 16.97
CA ARG A 85 1.42 -22.75 15.73
C ARG A 85 1.69 -21.57 14.80
N GLY A 86 1.68 -20.36 15.36
CA GLY A 86 1.90 -19.14 14.58
C GLY A 86 3.24 -19.15 13.86
N VAL A 87 4.29 -19.66 14.52
CA VAL A 87 5.62 -19.79 13.91
C VAL A 87 5.64 -20.86 12.82
N ARG A 88 5.12 -22.07 13.08
CA ARG A 88 5.07 -23.16 12.08
C ARG A 88 4.31 -22.79 10.82
N ASN A 89 3.17 -22.14 11.01
CA ASN A 89 2.28 -21.75 9.91
C ASN A 89 2.74 -20.45 9.22
N LYS A 90 3.84 -19.82 9.67
CA LYS A 90 4.21 -18.45 9.30
C LYS A 90 3.04 -17.48 9.39
N ASN A 91 2.21 -17.68 10.42
CA ASN A 91 0.97 -16.97 10.71
C ASN A 91 1.02 -16.43 12.15
N PRO A 92 1.87 -15.44 12.43
CA PRO A 92 2.19 -15.03 13.79
C PRO A 92 1.01 -14.46 14.58
N MET A 93 -0.05 -14.09 13.90
CA MET A 93 -1.29 -13.59 14.49
C MET A 93 -2.41 -14.66 14.48
N ASN A 94 -2.15 -15.88 14.07
CA ASN A 94 -3.11 -16.98 13.99
C ASN A 94 -4.41 -16.65 13.24
N VAL A 95 -4.32 -15.90 12.13
CA VAL A 95 -5.51 -15.54 11.34
C VAL A 95 -6.12 -16.79 10.69
N VAL A 96 -7.44 -16.78 10.56
CA VAL A 96 -8.20 -17.85 9.92
C VAL A 96 -7.94 -17.87 8.42
N ALA A 97 -7.86 -19.07 7.84
CA ALA A 97 -7.71 -19.26 6.41
C ALA A 97 -8.94 -18.79 5.64
N LEU A 98 -8.73 -18.13 4.53
CA LEU A 98 -9.78 -17.88 3.55
C LEU A 98 -9.97 -19.09 2.63
N SER A 99 -11.09 -19.09 1.90
CA SER A 99 -11.40 -20.18 0.96
C SER A 99 -10.35 -20.27 -0.15
N SER A 100 -10.18 -21.47 -0.69
CA SER A 100 -9.27 -21.70 -1.83
C SER A 100 -9.64 -20.93 -3.11
N LYS A 101 -10.89 -20.45 -3.21
CA LYS A 101 -11.33 -19.63 -4.34
C LYS A 101 -10.84 -18.17 -4.24
N ASN A 102 -10.62 -17.68 -3.02
CA ASN A 102 -10.14 -16.34 -2.76
C ASN A 102 -9.27 -16.34 -1.50
N PRO A 103 -8.06 -16.92 -1.57
CA PRO A 103 -7.14 -17.03 -0.44
C PRO A 103 -6.52 -15.69 -0.07
N TRP A 104 -5.93 -15.60 1.14
CA TRP A 104 -5.00 -14.53 1.44
C TRP A 104 -3.82 -14.57 0.45
N LEU A 105 -3.23 -13.42 0.17
CA LEU A 105 -1.97 -13.38 -0.57
C LEU A 105 -0.92 -14.23 0.16
N GLY A 106 -0.29 -15.17 -0.55
CA GLY A 106 0.69 -16.09 0.01
C GLY A 106 0.15 -17.18 0.92
N GLN A 107 -1.18 -17.35 1.00
CA GLN A 107 -1.77 -18.49 1.69
C GLN A 107 -1.57 -19.78 0.86
N ILE A 108 -0.82 -20.73 1.39
CA ILE A 108 -0.51 -22.03 0.74
C ILE A 108 -1.34 -23.18 1.29
N GLY A 109 -2.09 -22.95 2.38
CA GLY A 109 -2.92 -23.98 2.99
C GLY A 109 -3.64 -23.50 4.24
N ARG A 110 -4.15 -24.48 5.00
CA ARG A 110 -4.73 -24.30 6.33
C ARG A 110 -4.37 -25.47 7.22
N ASP A 111 -4.27 -25.24 8.53
CA ASP A 111 -4.08 -26.29 9.50
C ASP A 111 -5.40 -26.97 9.86
N SER A 112 -5.33 -27.98 10.74
CA SER A 112 -6.50 -28.74 11.22
C SER A 112 -7.51 -27.91 12.03
N GLN A 113 -7.10 -26.72 12.49
CA GLN A 113 -7.96 -25.78 13.23
C GLN A 113 -8.33 -24.57 12.36
N TYR A 114 -8.23 -24.70 11.05
CA TYR A 114 -8.60 -23.69 10.05
C TYR A 114 -7.76 -22.40 10.05
N HIS A 115 -6.59 -22.37 10.70
CA HIS A 115 -5.69 -21.22 10.60
C HIS A 115 -4.93 -21.29 9.28
N ALA A 116 -4.68 -20.12 8.68
CA ALA A 116 -3.95 -20.04 7.44
C ALA A 116 -2.48 -20.48 7.62
N ILE A 117 -1.93 -21.15 6.61
CA ILE A 117 -0.51 -21.43 6.46
C ILE A 117 0.00 -20.51 5.34
N PHE A 118 1.03 -19.74 5.63
CA PHE A 118 1.59 -18.78 4.68
C PHE A 118 2.95 -19.22 4.15
N GLU A 119 3.26 -18.75 2.96
CA GLU A 119 4.56 -18.92 2.33
C GLU A 119 5.66 -18.17 3.10
N THR A 120 5.34 -16.96 3.60
CA THR A 120 6.26 -16.12 4.39
C THR A 120 5.57 -15.52 5.60
N TYR A 121 6.35 -15.11 6.61
CA TYR A 121 5.83 -14.39 7.77
C TYR A 121 5.22 -13.02 7.42
N GLU A 122 5.76 -12.37 6.39
CA GLU A 122 5.23 -11.09 5.90
C GLU A 122 3.78 -11.24 5.40
N HIS A 123 3.49 -12.31 4.65
CA HIS A 123 2.13 -12.62 4.24
C HIS A 123 1.19 -12.82 5.45
N GLY A 124 1.68 -13.50 6.49
CA GLY A 124 0.92 -13.70 7.73
C GLY A 124 0.66 -12.40 8.49
N LEU A 125 1.68 -11.53 8.62
CA LEU A 125 1.52 -10.21 9.24
C LEU A 125 0.55 -9.33 8.43
N ARG A 126 0.69 -9.31 7.10
CA ARG A 126 -0.22 -8.59 6.21
C ARG A 126 -1.67 -9.06 6.35
N ALA A 127 -1.91 -10.36 6.44
CA ALA A 127 -3.25 -10.91 6.63
C ALA A 127 -3.83 -10.47 8.00
N GLY A 128 -3.02 -10.47 9.05
CA GLY A 128 -3.39 -9.94 10.37
C GLY A 128 -3.77 -8.47 10.32
N TYR A 129 -2.94 -7.63 9.71
CA TYR A 129 -3.23 -6.22 9.49
C TYR A 129 -4.57 -6.00 8.77
N LEU A 130 -4.78 -6.69 7.64
CA LEU A 130 -6.00 -6.55 6.85
C LEU A 130 -7.25 -7.01 7.62
N THR A 131 -7.10 -8.01 8.50
CA THR A 131 -8.17 -8.46 9.39
C THR A 131 -8.56 -7.36 10.38
N LEU A 132 -7.58 -6.75 11.05
CA LEU A 132 -7.80 -5.67 12.00
C LEU A 132 -8.35 -4.41 11.31
N LYS A 133 -7.80 -4.06 10.16
CA LYS A 133 -8.29 -2.94 9.34
C LYS A 133 -9.76 -3.13 8.96
N ARG A 134 -10.16 -4.34 8.54
CA ARG A 134 -11.56 -4.66 8.25
C ARG A 134 -12.46 -4.52 9.48
N TYR A 135 -12.01 -4.91 10.67
CA TYR A 135 -12.77 -4.69 11.89
C TYR A 135 -12.97 -3.21 12.17
N TYR A 136 -11.95 -2.40 12.03
CA TYR A 136 -12.04 -0.96 12.18
C TYR A 136 -12.97 -0.31 11.16
N GLU A 137 -12.80 -0.60 9.87
CA GLU A 137 -13.50 0.08 8.78
C GLU A 137 -14.95 -0.39 8.64
N GLN A 138 -15.18 -1.72 8.64
CA GLN A 138 -16.48 -2.30 8.33
C GLN A 138 -17.32 -2.56 9.57
N LYS A 139 -16.69 -3.01 10.65
CA LYS A 139 -17.41 -3.34 11.90
C LYS A 139 -17.37 -2.20 12.91
N LYS A 140 -16.72 -1.07 12.59
CA LYS A 140 -16.61 0.12 13.46
C LYS A 140 -16.04 -0.18 14.84
N VAL A 141 -15.14 -1.16 14.91
CA VAL A 141 -14.44 -1.50 16.17
C VAL A 141 -13.54 -0.36 16.60
N ARG A 142 -13.68 0.09 17.86
CA ARG A 142 -12.97 1.23 18.43
C ARG A 142 -12.39 0.96 19.81
N THR A 143 -12.46 -0.29 20.30
CA THR A 143 -11.96 -0.68 21.62
C THR A 143 -11.09 -1.93 21.50
N LEU A 144 -10.18 -2.14 22.46
CA LEU A 144 -9.37 -3.36 22.49
C LEU A 144 -10.24 -4.62 22.72
N TYR A 145 -11.29 -4.49 23.52
CA TYR A 145 -12.25 -5.59 23.68
C TYR A 145 -12.96 -5.91 22.36
N GLY A 146 -13.35 -4.90 21.61
CA GLY A 146 -13.92 -5.09 20.27
C GLY A 146 -12.98 -5.81 19.32
N VAL A 147 -11.69 -5.44 19.31
CA VAL A 147 -10.66 -6.15 18.53
C VAL A 147 -10.59 -7.62 18.94
N THR A 148 -10.42 -7.91 20.22
CA THR A 148 -10.18 -9.27 20.70
C THR A 148 -11.41 -10.15 20.65
N SER A 149 -12.62 -9.61 20.82
CA SER A 149 -13.87 -10.36 20.69
C SER A 149 -14.14 -10.87 19.27
N HIS A 150 -13.54 -10.23 18.26
CA HIS A 150 -13.61 -10.67 16.87
C HIS A 150 -12.42 -11.53 16.46
N PHE A 151 -11.33 -11.48 17.22
CA PHE A 151 -10.06 -12.10 16.87
C PHE A 151 -9.84 -13.44 17.55
N CYS A 152 -10.35 -13.65 18.75
CA CYS A 152 -10.13 -14.88 19.49
C CYS A 152 -11.45 -15.54 19.93
N GLU A 153 -11.45 -16.89 19.95
CA GLU A 153 -12.57 -17.70 20.43
C GLU A 153 -12.56 -17.88 21.98
N GLY A 154 -11.52 -17.35 22.64
CA GLY A 154 -11.29 -17.53 24.07
C GLY A 154 -11.75 -16.35 24.94
N ASN A 155 -11.00 -16.07 25.99
CA ASN A 155 -11.29 -14.98 26.93
C ASN A 155 -10.85 -13.63 26.34
N ALA A 156 -11.72 -13.01 25.53
CA ALA A 156 -11.49 -11.72 24.89
C ALA A 156 -11.13 -10.61 25.87
N LEU A 157 -11.73 -10.58 27.07
CA LEU A 157 -11.44 -9.58 28.08
C LEU A 157 -10.00 -9.69 28.63
N LYS A 158 -9.55 -10.91 28.90
CA LYS A 158 -8.17 -11.17 29.35
C LYS A 158 -7.18 -10.75 28.27
N TYR A 159 -7.49 -11.07 27.03
CA TYR A 159 -6.66 -10.68 25.88
C TYR A 159 -6.60 -9.17 25.68
N ALA A 160 -7.74 -8.48 25.74
CA ALA A 160 -7.80 -7.03 25.66
C ALA A 160 -6.99 -6.35 26.79
N LYS A 161 -7.09 -6.86 28.04
CA LYS A 161 -6.27 -6.38 29.15
C LYS A 161 -4.77 -6.55 28.92
N PHE A 162 -4.38 -7.70 28.32
CA PHE A 162 -2.98 -7.92 27.96
C PHE A 162 -2.48 -6.90 26.94
N ILE A 163 -3.25 -6.72 25.84
CA ILE A 163 -2.90 -5.71 24.82
C ILE A 163 -2.83 -4.31 25.45
N GLY A 164 -3.82 -3.91 26.21
CA GLY A 164 -3.88 -2.61 26.85
C GLY A 164 -2.68 -2.33 27.76
N LYS A 165 -2.20 -3.34 28.50
CA LYS A 165 -0.97 -3.23 29.27
C LYS A 165 0.26 -2.97 28.41
N GLN A 166 0.36 -3.59 27.23
CA GLN A 166 1.47 -3.34 26.29
C GLN A 166 1.40 -1.92 25.68
N LEU A 167 0.20 -1.35 25.56
CA LEU A 167 -0.06 -0.02 25.02
C LEU A 167 -0.07 1.10 26.07
N GLY A 168 0.61 0.91 27.20
CA GLY A 168 0.73 1.95 28.23
C GLY A 168 -0.45 2.04 29.20
N GLY A 169 -1.28 0.99 29.29
CA GLY A 169 -2.37 0.89 30.30
C GLY A 169 -3.76 1.24 29.77
N ILE A 170 -3.96 1.22 28.44
CA ILE A 170 -5.28 1.44 27.82
C ILE A 170 -6.29 0.41 28.33
N GLY A 171 -7.46 0.88 28.76
CA GLY A 171 -8.55 0.04 29.23
C GLY A 171 -9.19 -0.80 28.11
N PRO A 172 -9.70 -2.02 28.42
CA PRO A 172 -10.30 -2.90 27.40
C PRO A 172 -11.47 -2.28 26.63
N HIS A 173 -12.28 -1.46 27.30
CA HIS A 173 -13.47 -0.81 26.76
C HIS A 173 -13.26 0.68 26.46
N GLU A 174 -12.04 1.18 26.65
CA GLU A 174 -11.68 2.54 26.30
C GLU A 174 -11.72 2.72 24.79
N GLU A 175 -12.31 3.83 24.33
CA GLU A 175 -12.38 4.15 22.92
C GLU A 175 -11.02 4.65 22.43
N ILE A 176 -10.50 4.01 21.38
CA ILE A 176 -9.20 4.32 20.79
C ILE A 176 -9.28 4.39 19.26
N ASP A 177 -8.36 5.10 18.68
CA ASP A 177 -8.08 4.98 17.25
C ASP A 177 -7.24 3.72 16.98
N VAL A 178 -7.91 2.62 16.65
CA VAL A 178 -7.27 1.32 16.37
C VAL A 178 -6.23 1.43 15.24
N MET A 179 -6.46 2.30 14.25
CA MET A 179 -5.50 2.46 13.14
C MET A 179 -4.22 3.17 13.60
N ARG A 180 -4.35 4.16 14.47
CA ARG A 180 -3.18 4.84 15.06
C ARG A 180 -2.31 3.90 15.89
N HIS A 181 -2.93 2.96 16.60
CA HIS A 181 -2.26 1.98 17.46
C HIS A 181 -2.01 0.64 16.74
N MET A 182 -2.23 0.57 15.44
CA MET A 182 -2.17 -0.69 14.69
C MET A 182 -0.88 -1.47 14.89
N PRO A 183 0.31 -0.87 14.76
CA PRO A 183 1.58 -1.60 14.94
C PRO A 183 1.72 -2.21 16.33
N ASP A 184 1.38 -1.43 17.37
CA ASP A 184 1.50 -1.88 18.75
C ASP A 184 0.47 -2.97 19.09
N ILE A 185 -0.75 -2.85 18.55
CA ILE A 185 -1.79 -3.89 18.68
C ILE A 185 -1.33 -5.18 18.00
N MET A 186 -0.80 -5.09 16.78
CA MET A 186 -0.27 -6.25 16.06
C MET A 186 0.87 -6.92 16.82
N LYS A 187 1.83 -6.15 17.33
CA LYS A 187 2.95 -6.65 18.15
C LYS A 187 2.44 -7.35 19.41
N ALA A 188 1.50 -6.74 20.11
CA ALA A 188 0.91 -7.33 21.31
C ALA A 188 0.13 -8.64 21.01
N ILE A 189 -0.56 -8.71 19.86
CA ILE A 189 -1.22 -9.94 19.40
C ILE A 189 -0.18 -11.03 19.13
N VAL A 190 0.88 -10.72 18.35
CA VAL A 190 1.95 -11.68 18.05
C VAL A 190 2.55 -12.23 19.35
N ARG A 191 2.84 -11.36 20.30
CA ARG A 191 3.37 -11.75 21.61
C ARG A 191 2.40 -12.63 22.43
N TYR A 192 1.11 -12.30 22.41
CA TYR A 192 0.10 -13.09 23.11
C TYR A 192 -0.04 -14.49 22.51
N GLU A 193 -0.11 -14.60 21.18
CA GLU A 193 -0.31 -15.86 20.47
C GLU A 193 0.92 -16.79 20.53
N ASN A 194 2.11 -16.24 20.64
CA ASN A 194 3.35 -17.01 20.57
C ASN A 194 4.12 -17.06 21.90
N GLY A 195 3.79 -16.20 22.86
CA GLY A 195 4.45 -16.12 24.16
C GLY A 195 5.73 -15.27 24.17
N PHE A 196 6.19 -14.80 23.01
CA PHE A 196 7.38 -13.95 22.84
C PHE A 196 7.27 -13.06 21.62
N ASP A 197 8.14 -12.05 21.54
CA ASP A 197 8.26 -11.19 20.36
C ASP A 197 9.06 -11.94 19.27
N ILE A 198 8.38 -12.27 18.18
CA ILE A 198 9.02 -12.94 17.04
C ILE A 198 9.83 -11.94 16.21
N PHE A 199 9.34 -10.70 16.09
CA PHE A 199 9.87 -9.69 15.17
C PHE A 199 10.35 -8.43 15.89
N PRO A 200 11.46 -7.82 15.43
CA PRO A 200 11.82 -6.46 15.79
C PRO A 200 10.75 -5.44 15.36
N ASP A 201 10.70 -4.27 16.02
CA ASP A 201 9.69 -3.22 15.80
C ASP A 201 9.63 -2.74 14.34
N LYS A 202 10.74 -2.75 13.63
CA LYS A 202 10.83 -2.34 12.23
C LYS A 202 9.84 -3.08 11.30
N TYR A 203 9.44 -4.31 11.64
CA TYR A 203 8.48 -5.08 10.84
C TYR A 203 7.04 -4.61 10.97
N TYR A 204 6.74 -3.82 12.00
CA TYR A 204 5.41 -3.26 12.22
C TYR A 204 5.27 -1.84 11.63
N ILE A 205 6.39 -1.17 11.28
CA ILE A 205 6.42 0.18 10.70
C ILE A 205 5.57 0.31 9.42
N PRO A 206 5.54 -0.68 8.48
CA PRO A 206 4.71 -0.59 7.27
C PRO A 206 3.22 -0.42 7.56
N TYR A 207 2.78 -0.73 8.77
CA TYR A 207 1.38 -0.67 9.20
C TYR A 207 1.04 0.58 10.02
N THR A 208 1.94 1.56 10.06
CA THR A 208 1.73 2.85 10.76
C THR A 208 0.91 3.84 9.97
N LYS A 209 0.72 3.62 8.67
CA LYS A 209 -0.02 4.54 7.80
C LYS A 209 -1.41 4.01 7.54
N PRO A 210 -2.45 4.85 7.65
CA PRO A 210 -3.82 4.50 7.32
C PRO A 210 -4.00 4.18 5.83
#